data_76cd6dd1e0f627a8d9610c29b9a80c53
#
_entry.id   76cd6dd1e0f627a8d9610c29b9a80c53
#
_cell.length_a   1.000
_cell.length_b   1.000
_cell.length_c   1.000
_cell.angle_alpha   90.00
_cell.angle_beta   90.00
_cell.angle_gamma   90.00
#
_symmetry.space_group_name_H-M   'P 1'
#
loop_
_entity.id
_entity.type
_entity.pdbx_description
1 polymer ?
#
loop_
_entity_poly.entity_id
_entity_poly.type
_entity_poly.pdbx_seq_one_letter_code
_entity_poly.pdbx_strand_id
1 'polypeptide(L)'
;MSRLQYFLRRLALSIPVLLFGATLTFVIFRFGPIDPAAAIVGEAASESSRTEYLEIRRQLGLEQPVADHYVEFMLDFFTFDLGQSWVLAPGTDVVDLLVIYGPRTLWLAFWAVLIPVFIGIPLGVYAGLHSNTLTDYAVSMVGIVWRAMPNFWLAIILLAVLSQSEALIGFDWNGFLVETSVTGTPGLSNITSPRGLLAATKQVLPAALVLGSASMGSELRIARTAVLETINESYVETARANGVSRRSLVWKHVLRNAMIPLVPTITNEAFLLIGGSVIVEVVFGINGIGWLFFQAALNGDLPLVTALVFVFIVVVVLMNIVQDLLYVLIDPRVGYEGKGA
;
A
#
# COMPACT_ATOMS: atom_id res chain seq x y z
N MET A 1 -23.24 7.02 20.49
CA MET A 1 -23.21 7.69 19.15
C MET A 1 -23.84 6.76 18.12
N SER A 2 -24.59 7.30 17.12
CA SER A 2 -24.99 6.46 15.98
C SER A 2 -23.76 6.11 15.12
N ARG A 3 -23.84 4.98 14.37
CA ARG A 3 -22.75 4.59 13.44
C ARG A 3 -22.42 5.70 12.43
N LEU A 4 -23.46 6.42 11.98
CA LEU A 4 -23.30 7.54 11.06
C LEU A 4 -22.56 8.72 11.70
N GLN A 5 -22.87 9.06 12.97
CA GLN A 5 -22.16 10.12 13.69
C GLN A 5 -20.69 9.79 13.93
N TYR A 6 -20.37 8.54 14.21
CA TYR A 6 -18.99 8.05 14.32
C TYR A 6 -18.23 8.23 12.99
N PHE A 7 -18.83 7.79 11.87
CA PHE A 7 -18.27 7.91 10.55
C PHE A 7 -18.04 9.38 10.14
N LEU A 8 -19.06 10.24 10.32
CA LEU A 8 -18.95 11.67 10.01
C LEU A 8 -17.86 12.37 10.84
N ARG A 9 -17.74 12.01 12.13
CA ARG A 9 -16.66 12.51 12.98
C ARG A 9 -15.28 12.09 12.45
N ARG A 10 -15.12 10.83 12.04
CA ARG A 10 -13.86 10.33 11.48
C ARG A 10 -13.52 11.01 10.16
N LEU A 11 -14.51 11.20 9.30
CA LEU A 11 -14.34 11.97 8.06
C LEU A 11 -13.93 13.41 8.36
N ALA A 12 -14.55 14.07 9.33
CA ALA A 12 -14.16 15.42 9.76
C ALA A 12 -12.73 15.48 10.32
N LEU A 13 -12.31 14.45 11.08
CA LEU A 13 -10.95 14.36 11.63
C LEU A 13 -9.89 14.05 10.56
N SER A 14 -10.26 13.53 9.39
CA SER A 14 -9.32 13.35 8.29
C SER A 14 -8.99 14.64 7.54
N ILE A 15 -9.86 15.66 7.60
CA ILE A 15 -9.62 16.97 6.95
C ILE A 15 -8.32 17.64 7.46
N PRO A 16 -8.07 17.77 8.79
CA PRO A 16 -6.81 18.30 9.28
C PRO A 16 -5.57 17.53 8.79
N VAL A 17 -5.67 16.21 8.65
CA VAL A 17 -4.57 15.37 8.17
C VAL A 17 -4.29 15.66 6.70
N LEU A 18 -5.34 15.77 5.86
CA LEU A 18 -5.21 16.14 4.46
C LEU A 18 -4.64 17.56 4.29
N LEU A 19 -5.14 18.52 5.08
CA LEU A 19 -4.62 19.89 5.09
C LEU A 19 -3.15 19.94 5.48
N PHE A 20 -2.76 19.24 6.54
CA PHE A 20 -1.37 19.16 6.97
C PHE A 20 -0.48 18.51 5.89
N GLY A 21 -0.93 17.41 5.33
CA GLY A 21 -0.20 16.71 4.27
C GLY A 21 -0.03 17.58 3.02
N ALA A 22 -1.09 18.22 2.54
CA ALA A 22 -1.03 19.15 1.41
C ALA A 22 -0.13 20.36 1.70
N THR A 23 -0.20 20.91 2.92
CA THR A 23 0.69 22.01 3.36
C THR A 23 2.15 21.57 3.34
N LEU A 24 2.46 20.39 3.89
CA LEU A 24 3.82 19.85 3.88
C LEU A 24 4.33 19.64 2.45
N THR A 25 3.47 19.12 1.58
CA THR A 25 3.79 18.93 0.15
C THR A 25 4.09 20.27 -0.53
N PHE A 26 3.25 21.29 -0.28
CA PHE A 26 3.50 22.65 -0.77
C PHE A 26 4.84 23.22 -0.28
N VAL A 27 5.13 23.06 1.02
CA VAL A 27 6.39 23.54 1.61
C VAL A 27 7.60 22.88 0.96
N ILE A 28 7.54 21.56 0.75
CA ILE A 28 8.61 20.82 0.07
C ILE A 28 8.77 21.28 -1.39
N PHE A 29 7.67 21.46 -2.10
CA PHE A 29 7.69 21.93 -3.49
C PHE A 29 8.24 23.37 -3.60
N ARG A 30 7.80 24.27 -2.73
CA ARG A 30 8.12 25.71 -2.80
C ARG A 30 9.48 26.07 -2.22
N PHE A 31 9.88 25.41 -1.12
CA PHE A 31 11.05 25.74 -0.30
C PHE A 31 12.07 24.59 -0.20
N GLY A 32 11.84 23.51 -0.92
CA GLY A 32 12.78 22.38 -0.96
C GLY A 32 14.14 22.77 -1.52
N PRO A 33 15.14 21.91 -1.34
CA PRO A 33 16.52 22.18 -1.77
C PRO A 33 16.70 22.17 -3.28
N ILE A 34 15.73 21.65 -4.03
CA ILE A 34 15.74 21.56 -5.49
C ILE A 34 14.73 22.57 -6.04
N ASP A 35 15.19 23.50 -6.88
CA ASP A 35 14.30 24.43 -7.59
C ASP A 35 13.54 23.66 -8.69
N PRO A 36 12.18 23.59 -8.63
CA PRO A 36 11.40 22.85 -9.61
C PRO A 36 11.61 23.29 -11.06
N ALA A 37 11.77 24.59 -11.30
CA ALA A 37 12.00 25.11 -12.64
C ALA A 37 13.41 24.75 -13.15
N ALA A 38 14.41 24.79 -12.28
CA ALA A 38 15.76 24.36 -12.63
C ALA A 38 15.84 22.86 -12.92
N ALA A 39 15.08 22.03 -12.18
CA ALA A 39 15.01 20.60 -12.42
C ALA A 39 14.41 20.26 -13.79
N ILE A 40 13.47 21.06 -14.29
CA ILE A 40 12.81 20.87 -15.59
C ILE A 40 13.72 21.32 -16.74
N VAL A 41 14.34 22.50 -16.63
CA VAL A 41 15.21 23.05 -17.68
C VAL A 41 16.57 22.34 -17.79
N GLY A 42 17.02 21.76 -16.68
CA GLY A 42 18.37 21.22 -16.55
C GLY A 42 19.44 22.32 -16.41
N GLU A 43 20.70 21.89 -16.24
CA GLU A 43 21.85 22.80 -16.00
C GLU A 43 22.39 23.49 -17.29
N ALA A 44 21.54 23.80 -18.26
CA ALA A 44 22.01 24.44 -19.49
C ALA A 44 22.31 25.94 -19.27
N ALA A 45 23.57 26.31 -19.36
CA ALA A 45 24.09 27.67 -19.12
C ALA A 45 23.93 28.63 -20.32
N SER A 46 22.86 28.54 -21.12
CA SER A 46 22.61 29.42 -22.27
C SER A 46 21.62 30.52 -21.98
N GLU A 47 21.65 31.66 -22.71
CA GLU A 47 20.68 32.74 -22.55
C GLU A 47 19.23 32.28 -22.87
N SER A 48 19.09 31.35 -23.81
CA SER A 48 17.80 30.73 -24.13
C SER A 48 17.24 29.92 -22.95
N SER A 49 18.09 29.19 -22.25
CA SER A 49 17.72 28.43 -21.03
C SER A 49 17.29 29.33 -19.88
N ARG A 50 17.84 30.56 -19.80
CA ARG A 50 17.41 31.53 -18.78
C ARG A 50 16.00 32.06 -19.03
N THR A 51 15.64 32.29 -20.30
CA THR A 51 14.29 32.72 -20.68
C THR A 51 13.27 31.61 -20.41
N GLU A 52 13.60 30.38 -20.78
CA GLU A 52 12.81 29.19 -20.54
C GLU A 52 12.63 28.93 -19.04
N TYR A 53 13.70 29.06 -18.25
CA TYR A 53 13.64 28.93 -16.79
C TYR A 53 12.67 29.95 -16.16
N LEU A 54 12.71 31.21 -16.57
CA LEU A 54 11.81 32.25 -16.06
C LEU A 54 10.36 31.97 -16.46
N GLU A 55 10.13 31.48 -17.68
CA GLU A 55 8.79 31.12 -18.15
C GLU A 55 8.21 29.94 -17.35
N ILE A 56 8.97 28.86 -17.18
CA ILE A 56 8.57 27.71 -16.37
C ILE A 56 8.34 28.13 -14.90
N ARG A 57 9.20 28.96 -14.36
CA ARG A 57 9.06 29.48 -13.00
C ARG A 57 7.76 30.26 -12.80
N ARG A 58 7.35 31.02 -13.83
CA ARG A 58 6.07 31.74 -13.84
C ARG A 58 4.89 30.78 -13.96
N GLN A 59 4.98 29.80 -14.86
CA GLN A 59 3.93 28.77 -15.07
C GLN A 59 3.72 27.91 -13.81
N LEU A 60 4.78 27.62 -13.06
CA LEU A 60 4.70 26.89 -11.77
C LEU A 60 4.26 27.78 -10.59
N GLY A 61 3.88 29.05 -10.81
CA GLY A 61 3.45 29.97 -9.76
C GLY A 61 4.57 30.37 -8.78
N LEU A 62 5.85 30.09 -9.09
CA LEU A 62 6.97 30.35 -8.20
C LEU A 62 7.32 31.84 -8.06
N GLU A 63 6.80 32.71 -8.91
CA GLU A 63 6.96 34.17 -8.83
C GLU A 63 5.82 34.84 -8.06
N GLN A 64 4.71 34.15 -7.82
CA GLN A 64 3.58 34.68 -7.05
C GLN A 64 3.93 34.86 -5.56
N PRO A 65 3.24 35.77 -4.84
CA PRO A 65 3.29 35.82 -3.38
C PRO A 65 2.97 34.44 -2.79
N VAL A 66 3.73 34.05 -1.76
CA VAL A 66 3.61 32.70 -1.17
C VAL A 66 2.18 32.39 -0.71
N ALA A 67 1.48 33.39 -0.16
CA ALA A 67 0.11 33.21 0.32
C ALA A 67 -0.88 32.90 -0.82
N ASP A 68 -0.76 33.62 -1.94
CA ASP A 68 -1.64 33.45 -3.09
C ASP A 68 -1.39 32.09 -3.75
N HIS A 69 -0.12 31.72 -3.95
CA HIS A 69 0.27 30.42 -4.48
C HIS A 69 -0.17 29.26 -3.56
N TYR A 70 -0.08 29.45 -2.22
CA TYR A 70 -0.56 28.44 -1.28
C TYR A 70 -2.08 28.20 -1.39
N VAL A 71 -2.85 29.27 -1.48
CA VAL A 71 -4.32 29.17 -1.64
C VAL A 71 -4.69 28.49 -2.96
N GLU A 72 -4.06 28.87 -4.06
CA GLU A 72 -4.25 28.24 -5.38
C GLU A 72 -3.90 26.74 -5.32
N PHE A 73 -2.71 26.41 -4.83
CA PHE A 73 -2.27 25.03 -4.66
C PHE A 73 -3.23 24.17 -3.79
N MET A 74 -3.78 24.76 -2.71
CA MET A 74 -4.77 24.07 -1.89
C MET A 74 -6.08 23.84 -2.65
N LEU A 75 -6.56 24.84 -3.38
CA LEU A 75 -7.78 24.72 -4.19
C LEU A 75 -7.62 23.64 -5.26
N ASP A 76 -6.51 23.63 -5.99
CA ASP A 76 -6.21 22.66 -7.03
C ASP A 76 -6.19 21.24 -6.46
N PHE A 77 -5.51 21.00 -5.33
CA PHE A 77 -5.48 19.69 -4.71
C PHE A 77 -6.85 19.21 -4.23
N PHE A 78 -7.66 20.08 -3.62
CA PHE A 78 -9.00 19.71 -3.16
C PHE A 78 -10.04 19.60 -4.28
N THR A 79 -9.77 20.17 -5.44
CA THR A 79 -10.56 19.96 -6.66
C THR A 79 -10.05 18.82 -7.53
N PHE A 80 -8.96 18.13 -7.09
CA PHE A 80 -8.27 17.09 -7.86
C PHE A 80 -7.69 17.59 -9.19
N ASP A 81 -7.39 18.88 -9.31
CA ASP A 81 -6.54 19.41 -10.35
C ASP A 81 -5.08 19.22 -9.92
N LEU A 82 -4.55 18.06 -10.23
CA LEU A 82 -3.20 17.65 -9.80
C LEU A 82 -2.10 18.16 -10.74
N GLY A 83 -2.47 18.99 -11.72
CA GLY A 83 -1.55 19.53 -12.71
C GLY A 83 -1.06 18.49 -13.71
N GLN A 84 0.07 18.78 -14.35
CA GLN A 84 0.65 17.99 -15.43
C GLN A 84 2.06 17.54 -15.11
N SER A 85 2.49 16.44 -15.73
CA SER A 85 3.89 16.03 -15.79
C SER A 85 4.65 16.96 -16.73
N TRP A 86 5.87 17.38 -16.33
CA TRP A 86 6.69 18.30 -17.07
C TRP A 86 7.91 17.66 -17.74
N VAL A 87 8.39 16.55 -17.19
CA VAL A 87 9.63 15.92 -17.65
C VAL A 87 9.38 14.50 -18.14
N LEU A 88 8.69 13.68 -17.37
CA LEU A 88 8.52 12.25 -17.69
C LEU A 88 7.48 12.02 -18.80
N ALA A 89 6.40 12.76 -18.78
CA ALA A 89 5.31 12.72 -19.77
C ALA A 89 4.79 14.15 -20.04
N PRO A 90 5.58 15.01 -20.71
CA PRO A 90 5.28 16.44 -20.81
C PRO A 90 3.88 16.73 -21.35
N GLY A 91 3.12 17.57 -20.63
CA GLY A 91 1.77 17.97 -20.99
C GLY A 91 0.69 16.93 -20.71
N THR A 92 1.02 15.80 -20.06
CA THR A 92 0.03 14.80 -19.65
C THR A 92 -0.48 15.09 -18.26
N ASP A 93 -1.80 15.10 -18.07
CA ASP A 93 -2.42 15.31 -16.78
C ASP A 93 -2.06 14.18 -15.79
N VAL A 94 -1.77 14.54 -14.53
CA VAL A 94 -1.42 13.56 -13.51
C VAL A 94 -2.56 12.57 -13.28
N VAL A 95 -3.82 13.00 -13.38
CA VAL A 95 -4.98 12.11 -13.24
C VAL A 95 -4.98 11.03 -14.33
N ASP A 96 -4.63 11.36 -15.56
CA ASP A 96 -4.51 10.38 -16.66
C ASP A 96 -3.39 9.37 -16.37
N LEU A 97 -2.27 9.85 -15.86
CA LEU A 97 -1.17 8.95 -15.43
C LEU A 97 -1.62 8.02 -14.30
N LEU A 98 -2.40 8.51 -13.33
CA LEU A 98 -2.96 7.66 -12.26
C LEU A 98 -3.91 6.59 -12.80
N VAL A 99 -4.72 6.91 -13.79
CA VAL A 99 -5.62 5.94 -14.46
C VAL A 99 -4.82 4.88 -15.23
N ILE A 100 -3.69 5.25 -15.82
CA ILE A 100 -2.83 4.33 -16.58
C ILE A 100 -2.01 3.42 -15.64
N TYR A 101 -1.37 3.97 -14.63
CA TYR A 101 -0.42 3.27 -13.76
C TYR A 101 -1.09 2.64 -12.52
N GLY A 102 -2.14 3.25 -12.00
CA GLY A 102 -2.84 2.85 -10.77
C GLY A 102 -3.34 1.41 -10.73
N PRO A 103 -4.02 0.93 -11.77
CA PRO A 103 -4.56 -0.43 -11.78
C PRO A 103 -3.53 -1.53 -11.52
N ARG A 104 -2.27 -1.32 -11.90
CA ARG A 104 -1.19 -2.30 -11.72
C ARG A 104 -0.74 -2.36 -10.26
N THR A 105 -0.55 -1.21 -9.62
CA THR A 105 -0.25 -1.14 -8.18
C THR A 105 -1.38 -1.74 -7.36
N LEU A 106 -2.64 -1.44 -7.70
CA LEU A 106 -3.80 -2.01 -7.00
C LEU A 106 -3.90 -3.53 -7.20
N TRP A 107 -3.59 -4.03 -8.41
CA TRP A 107 -3.58 -5.46 -8.69
C TRP A 107 -2.46 -6.19 -7.94
N LEU A 108 -1.27 -5.58 -7.89
CA LEU A 108 -0.16 -6.06 -7.08
C LEU A 108 -0.52 -6.09 -5.59
N ALA A 109 -1.06 -5.00 -5.07
CA ALA A 109 -1.47 -4.89 -3.66
C ALA A 109 -2.57 -5.90 -3.30
N PHE A 110 -3.55 -6.11 -4.19
CA PHE A 110 -4.58 -7.13 -4.00
C PHE A 110 -3.99 -8.53 -3.76
N TRP A 111 -3.09 -8.98 -4.63
CA TRP A 111 -2.46 -10.30 -4.48
C TRP A 111 -1.53 -10.36 -3.28
N ALA A 112 -0.81 -9.28 -3.00
CA ALA A 112 0.11 -9.21 -1.87
C ALA A 112 -0.61 -9.32 -0.52
N VAL A 113 -1.76 -8.66 -0.34
CA VAL A 113 -2.57 -8.71 0.90
C VAL A 113 -3.17 -10.11 1.14
N LEU A 114 -3.44 -10.87 0.10
CA LEU A 114 -3.99 -12.23 0.27
C LEU A 114 -3.02 -13.17 0.98
N ILE A 115 -1.71 -12.97 0.84
CA ILE A 115 -0.69 -13.85 1.43
C ILE A 115 -0.71 -13.80 2.96
N PRO A 116 -0.54 -12.64 3.63
CA PRO A 116 -0.64 -12.58 5.08
C PRO A 116 -2.01 -12.99 5.61
N VAL A 117 -3.10 -12.67 4.89
CA VAL A 117 -4.47 -13.02 5.31
C VAL A 117 -4.72 -14.53 5.22
N PHE A 118 -4.32 -15.20 4.15
CA PHE A 118 -4.63 -16.62 3.92
C PHE A 118 -3.52 -17.57 4.35
N ILE A 119 -2.31 -17.09 4.59
CA ILE A 119 -1.17 -17.90 5.06
C ILE A 119 -0.71 -17.44 6.44
N GLY A 120 -0.39 -16.16 6.63
CA GLY A 120 0.16 -15.62 7.88
C GLY A 120 -0.79 -15.79 9.06
N ILE A 121 -2.02 -15.30 8.92
CA ILE A 121 -3.03 -15.39 9.98
C ILE A 121 -3.39 -16.84 10.32
N PRO A 122 -3.72 -17.75 9.38
CA PRO A 122 -3.98 -19.14 9.69
C PRO A 122 -2.82 -19.86 10.38
N LEU A 123 -1.58 -19.60 9.94
CA LEU A 123 -0.39 -20.16 10.61
C LEU A 123 -0.23 -19.62 12.03
N GLY A 124 -0.48 -18.33 12.26
CA GLY A 124 -0.46 -17.73 13.58
C GLY A 124 -1.55 -18.27 14.51
N VAL A 125 -2.77 -18.41 13.99
CA VAL A 125 -3.88 -19.06 14.71
C VAL A 125 -3.52 -20.51 15.08
N TYR A 126 -2.98 -21.26 14.12
CA TYR A 126 -2.55 -22.64 14.36
C TYR A 126 -1.47 -22.71 15.46
N ALA A 127 -0.45 -21.86 15.39
CA ALA A 127 0.60 -21.76 16.39
C ALA A 127 0.05 -21.38 17.79
N GLY A 128 -0.89 -20.43 17.85
CA GLY A 128 -1.55 -20.02 19.10
C GLY A 128 -2.38 -21.13 19.74
N LEU A 129 -3.09 -21.93 18.92
CA LEU A 129 -3.88 -23.09 19.40
C LEU A 129 -3.04 -24.28 19.84
N HIS A 130 -1.77 -24.36 19.40
CA HIS A 130 -0.81 -25.42 19.71
C HIS A 130 0.46 -24.85 20.39
N SER A 131 0.27 -23.91 21.29
CA SER A 131 1.37 -23.22 21.98
C SER A 131 2.36 -24.17 22.66
N ASN A 132 3.63 -23.75 22.69
CA ASN A 132 4.73 -24.50 23.29
C ASN A 132 5.02 -25.88 22.62
N THR A 133 4.60 -26.06 21.38
CA THR A 133 4.96 -27.24 20.56
C THR A 133 6.12 -26.91 19.60
N LEU A 134 6.78 -27.93 19.05
CA LEU A 134 7.82 -27.74 18.03
C LEU A 134 7.29 -26.98 16.80
N THR A 135 6.04 -27.23 16.42
CA THR A 135 5.39 -26.51 15.31
C THR A 135 5.20 -25.03 15.62
N ASP A 136 4.81 -24.68 16.84
CA ASP A 136 4.71 -23.29 17.29
C ASP A 136 6.06 -22.58 17.20
N TYR A 137 7.12 -23.19 17.74
CA TYR A 137 8.47 -22.62 17.65
C TYR A 137 8.98 -22.50 16.22
N ALA A 138 8.79 -23.52 15.38
CA ALA A 138 9.21 -23.51 13.99
C ALA A 138 8.50 -22.40 13.19
N VAL A 139 7.17 -22.30 13.28
CA VAL A 139 6.36 -21.29 12.59
C VAL A 139 6.75 -19.89 13.07
N SER A 140 6.90 -19.68 14.38
CA SER A 140 7.30 -18.40 14.95
C SER A 140 8.71 -17.99 14.51
N MET A 141 9.66 -18.93 14.51
CA MET A 141 11.05 -18.67 14.09
C MET A 141 11.12 -18.31 12.60
N VAL A 142 10.42 -19.05 11.74
CA VAL A 142 10.32 -18.73 10.30
C VAL A 142 9.74 -17.34 10.11
N GLY A 143 8.66 -16.98 10.81
CA GLY A 143 8.06 -15.65 10.73
C GLY A 143 9.02 -14.53 11.15
N ILE A 144 9.81 -14.71 12.20
CA ILE A 144 10.79 -13.74 12.67
C ILE A 144 11.92 -13.56 11.64
N VAL A 145 12.51 -14.67 11.18
CA VAL A 145 13.61 -14.66 10.20
C VAL A 145 13.14 -14.01 8.90
N TRP A 146 11.96 -14.40 8.42
CA TRP A 146 11.44 -13.88 7.17
C TRP A 146 11.17 -12.37 7.22
N ARG A 147 10.61 -11.88 8.34
CA ARG A 147 10.37 -10.46 8.57
C ARG A 147 11.67 -9.63 8.65
N ALA A 148 12.78 -10.23 9.07
CA ALA A 148 14.07 -9.55 9.17
C ALA A 148 14.70 -9.28 7.79
N MET A 149 14.22 -9.94 6.74
CA MET A 149 14.76 -9.78 5.38
C MET A 149 14.17 -8.54 4.71
N PRO A 150 15.01 -7.62 4.16
CA PRO A 150 14.51 -6.46 3.41
C PRO A 150 13.78 -6.89 2.14
N ASN A 151 12.64 -6.25 1.83
CA ASN A 151 11.82 -6.57 0.65
C ASN A 151 12.61 -6.51 -0.66
N PHE A 152 13.48 -5.51 -0.82
CA PHE A 152 14.30 -5.36 -2.02
C PHE A 152 15.29 -6.53 -2.20
N TRP A 153 15.84 -7.03 -1.11
CA TRP A 153 16.74 -8.17 -1.12
C TRP A 153 16.02 -9.47 -1.51
N LEU A 154 14.84 -9.71 -0.92
CA LEU A 154 13.97 -10.81 -1.32
C LEU A 154 13.56 -10.72 -2.80
N ALA A 155 13.26 -9.50 -3.29
CA ALA A 155 12.90 -9.25 -4.68
C ALA A 155 14.04 -9.65 -5.63
N ILE A 156 15.26 -9.21 -5.35
CA ILE A 156 16.44 -9.52 -6.17
C ILE A 156 16.73 -11.01 -6.15
N ILE A 157 16.68 -11.67 -4.98
CA ILE A 157 16.91 -13.12 -4.88
C ILE A 157 15.85 -13.89 -5.66
N LEU A 158 14.56 -13.54 -5.47
CA LEU A 158 13.49 -14.22 -6.18
C LEU A 158 13.64 -14.03 -7.70
N LEU A 159 13.96 -12.82 -8.16
CA LEU A 159 14.19 -12.57 -9.58
C LEU A 159 15.37 -13.39 -10.11
N ALA A 160 16.48 -13.49 -9.36
CA ALA A 160 17.63 -14.32 -9.73
C ALA A 160 17.28 -15.81 -9.81
N VAL A 161 16.47 -16.32 -8.85
CA VAL A 161 15.97 -17.71 -8.89
C VAL A 161 15.05 -17.94 -10.07
N LEU A 162 14.14 -17.01 -10.35
CA LEU A 162 13.20 -17.11 -11.47
C LEU A 162 13.92 -17.04 -12.83
N SER A 163 14.97 -16.22 -12.94
CA SER A 163 15.78 -16.13 -14.18
C SER A 163 16.56 -17.42 -14.49
N GLN A 164 16.82 -18.24 -13.48
CA GLN A 164 17.51 -19.54 -13.60
C GLN A 164 16.59 -20.71 -13.32
N SER A 165 15.28 -20.50 -13.35
CA SER A 165 14.28 -21.51 -12.94
C SER A 165 14.34 -22.78 -13.76
N GLU A 166 14.62 -22.71 -15.06
CA GLU A 166 14.77 -23.88 -15.93
C GLU A 166 15.93 -24.78 -15.46
N ALA A 167 17.09 -24.18 -15.15
CA ALA A 167 18.27 -24.92 -14.68
C ALA A 167 18.09 -25.46 -13.25
N LEU A 168 17.37 -24.74 -12.37
CA LEU A 168 17.23 -25.10 -10.97
C LEU A 168 16.10 -26.11 -10.70
N ILE A 169 14.97 -25.95 -11.39
CA ILE A 169 13.73 -26.72 -11.12
C ILE A 169 13.09 -27.32 -12.40
N GLY A 170 13.74 -27.18 -13.56
CA GLY A 170 13.22 -27.70 -14.84
C GLY A 170 12.00 -26.97 -15.38
N PHE A 171 11.71 -25.75 -14.89
CA PHE A 171 10.57 -24.95 -15.30
C PHE A 171 11.04 -23.57 -15.78
N ASP A 172 10.86 -23.27 -17.07
CA ASP A 172 11.20 -21.95 -17.65
C ASP A 172 10.13 -20.92 -17.28
N TRP A 173 10.40 -20.16 -16.23
CA TRP A 173 9.53 -19.06 -15.79
C TRP A 173 9.46 -17.94 -16.83
N ASN A 174 10.57 -17.63 -17.49
CA ASN A 174 10.61 -16.54 -18.47
C ASN A 174 9.79 -16.90 -19.71
N GLY A 175 9.96 -18.13 -20.24
CA GLY A 175 9.10 -18.63 -21.31
C GLY A 175 7.62 -18.63 -20.93
N PHE A 176 7.30 -19.09 -19.73
CA PHE A 176 5.94 -19.10 -19.22
C PHE A 176 5.32 -17.69 -19.10
N LEU A 177 6.08 -16.67 -18.74
CA LEU A 177 5.64 -15.29 -18.75
C LEU A 177 5.38 -14.78 -20.17
N VAL A 178 6.33 -15.05 -21.09
CA VAL A 178 6.28 -14.57 -22.49
C VAL A 178 5.10 -15.23 -23.24
N GLU A 179 4.89 -16.52 -23.10
CA GLU A 179 3.78 -17.25 -23.77
C GLU A 179 2.39 -16.72 -23.41
N THR A 180 2.28 -16.06 -22.26
CA THR A 180 1.03 -15.46 -21.81
C THR A 180 1.04 -13.94 -21.88
N SER A 181 2.14 -13.34 -22.35
CA SER A 181 2.20 -11.89 -22.50
C SER A 181 1.17 -11.45 -23.54
N VAL A 182 0.10 -10.87 -23.06
CA VAL A 182 -0.67 -9.94 -23.85
C VAL A 182 0.27 -8.74 -24.04
N THR A 183 0.66 -8.49 -25.30
CA THR A 183 1.45 -7.31 -25.66
C THR A 183 0.74 -6.06 -25.14
N GLY A 184 1.24 -5.48 -24.10
CA GLY A 184 0.68 -4.32 -23.44
C GLY A 184 0.43 -4.59 -21.96
N THR A 185 0.63 -3.58 -21.18
CA THR A 185 0.34 -3.56 -19.75
C THR A 185 -1.12 -3.90 -19.50
N PRO A 186 -1.44 -4.79 -18.55
CA PRO A 186 -2.81 -5.12 -18.25
C PRO A 186 -3.55 -3.88 -17.74
N GLY A 187 -4.24 -3.19 -18.66
CA GLY A 187 -5.28 -2.24 -18.27
C GLY A 187 -6.48 -3.01 -17.70
N LEU A 188 -7.38 -2.30 -17.02
CA LEU A 188 -8.63 -2.89 -16.50
C LEU A 188 -9.43 -3.66 -17.58
N SER A 189 -9.32 -3.25 -18.85
CA SER A 189 -9.94 -3.92 -20.00
C SER A 189 -9.43 -5.35 -20.23
N ASN A 190 -8.19 -5.66 -19.87
CA ASN A 190 -7.63 -7.00 -20.09
C ASN A 190 -8.00 -7.98 -18.96
N ILE A 191 -8.35 -7.48 -17.77
CA ILE A 191 -8.77 -8.33 -16.64
C ILE A 191 -10.13 -8.97 -16.87
N THR A 192 -10.94 -8.44 -17.78
CA THR A 192 -12.27 -9.00 -18.11
C THR A 192 -12.22 -10.30 -18.92
N SER A 193 -11.08 -10.64 -19.52
CA SER A 193 -10.89 -11.91 -20.23
C SER A 193 -10.10 -12.91 -19.37
N PRO A 194 -10.42 -14.22 -19.40
CA PRO A 194 -9.67 -15.24 -18.64
C PRO A 194 -8.16 -15.25 -18.95
N ARG A 195 -7.79 -15.03 -20.22
CA ARG A 195 -6.39 -14.97 -20.65
C ARG A 195 -5.70 -13.71 -20.13
N GLY A 196 -6.36 -12.55 -20.20
CA GLY A 196 -5.84 -11.29 -19.68
C GLY A 196 -5.70 -11.30 -18.15
N LEU A 197 -6.67 -11.87 -17.45
CA LEU A 197 -6.62 -12.07 -16.01
C LEU A 197 -5.42 -12.95 -15.60
N LEU A 198 -5.20 -14.05 -16.31
CA LEU A 198 -4.06 -14.94 -16.07
C LEU A 198 -2.73 -14.24 -16.33
N ALA A 199 -2.61 -13.49 -17.43
CA ALA A 199 -1.41 -12.75 -17.78
C ALA A 199 -1.11 -11.65 -16.74
N ALA A 200 -2.11 -10.87 -16.33
CA ALA A 200 -1.98 -9.85 -15.30
C ALA A 200 -1.56 -10.45 -13.95
N THR A 201 -2.12 -11.61 -13.58
CA THR A 201 -1.77 -12.30 -12.34
C THR A 201 -0.34 -12.84 -12.39
N LYS A 202 0.06 -13.51 -13.47
CA LYS A 202 1.42 -14.03 -13.63
C LYS A 202 2.47 -12.93 -13.51
N GLN A 203 2.22 -11.77 -14.10
CA GLN A 203 3.15 -10.64 -14.08
C GLN A 203 3.39 -10.10 -12.66
N VAL A 204 2.35 -10.01 -11.84
CA VAL A 204 2.47 -9.43 -10.50
C VAL A 204 2.74 -10.46 -9.40
N LEU A 205 2.50 -11.75 -9.66
CA LEU A 205 2.56 -12.81 -8.63
C LEU A 205 3.92 -12.90 -7.93
N PRO A 206 5.09 -12.87 -8.61
CA PRO A 206 6.37 -12.91 -7.92
C PRO A 206 6.60 -11.70 -7.02
N ALA A 207 6.26 -10.51 -7.50
CA ALA A 207 6.33 -9.28 -6.70
C ALA A 207 5.36 -9.31 -5.51
N ALA A 208 4.14 -9.81 -5.71
CA ALA A 208 3.15 -10.00 -4.66
C ALA A 208 3.63 -10.99 -3.59
N LEU A 209 4.30 -12.09 -4.00
CA LEU A 209 4.91 -13.04 -3.06
C LEU A 209 5.97 -12.38 -2.18
N VAL A 210 6.82 -11.52 -2.75
CA VAL A 210 7.82 -10.77 -1.96
C VAL A 210 7.13 -9.85 -0.95
N LEU A 211 6.23 -8.99 -1.41
CA LEU A 211 5.55 -8.00 -0.57
C LEU A 211 4.71 -8.67 0.52
N GLY A 212 3.85 -9.60 0.15
CA GLY A 212 2.93 -10.26 1.08
C GLY A 212 3.63 -11.20 2.05
N SER A 213 4.73 -11.86 1.63
CA SER A 213 5.49 -12.72 2.53
C SER A 213 6.25 -11.94 3.60
N ALA A 214 6.70 -10.74 3.29
CA ALA A 214 7.41 -9.89 4.25
C ALA A 214 6.50 -9.43 5.39
N SER A 215 5.23 -9.09 5.10
CA SER A 215 4.23 -8.72 6.11
C SER A 215 3.70 -9.94 6.87
N MET A 216 3.67 -11.11 6.24
CA MET A 216 3.15 -12.36 6.82
C MET A 216 3.69 -12.67 8.22
N GLY A 217 4.98 -12.34 8.50
CA GLY A 217 5.60 -12.57 9.81
C GLY A 217 5.01 -11.72 10.94
N SER A 218 4.50 -10.53 10.63
CA SER A 218 3.80 -9.65 11.57
C SER A 218 2.44 -10.21 11.95
N GLU A 219 1.61 -10.53 10.94
CA GLU A 219 0.27 -11.06 11.13
C GLU A 219 0.29 -12.40 11.83
N LEU A 220 1.23 -13.27 11.48
CA LEU A 220 1.45 -14.54 12.16
C LEU A 220 1.66 -14.33 13.66
N ARG A 221 2.56 -13.44 14.05
CA ARG A 221 2.87 -13.17 15.46
C ARG A 221 1.67 -12.55 16.18
N ILE A 222 0.99 -11.57 15.57
CA ILE A 222 -0.17 -10.91 16.17
C ILE A 222 -1.32 -11.90 16.32
N ALA A 223 -1.60 -12.72 15.29
CA ALA A 223 -2.62 -13.75 15.33
C ALA A 223 -2.34 -14.79 16.43
N ARG A 224 -1.08 -15.23 16.55
CA ARG A 224 -0.66 -16.15 17.62
C ARG A 224 -0.91 -15.56 19.01
N THR A 225 -0.46 -14.34 19.24
CA THR A 225 -0.62 -13.66 20.53
C THR A 225 -2.11 -13.45 20.86
N ALA A 226 -2.91 -12.95 19.91
CA ALA A 226 -4.32 -12.71 20.08
C ALA A 226 -5.11 -14.00 20.39
N VAL A 227 -4.75 -15.11 19.77
CA VAL A 227 -5.35 -16.43 20.07
C VAL A 227 -4.96 -16.90 21.48
N LEU A 228 -3.70 -16.74 21.89
CA LEU A 228 -3.22 -17.13 23.21
C LEU A 228 -3.90 -16.32 24.34
N GLU A 229 -4.07 -15.03 24.13
CA GLU A 229 -4.79 -14.16 25.07
C GLU A 229 -6.27 -14.58 25.15
N THR A 230 -6.93 -14.69 24.00
CA THR A 230 -8.37 -14.97 23.94
C THR A 230 -8.74 -16.37 24.48
N ILE A 231 -7.91 -17.40 24.22
CA ILE A 231 -8.24 -18.77 24.64
C ILE A 231 -8.21 -18.97 26.17
N ASN A 232 -7.51 -18.09 26.88
CA ASN A 232 -7.40 -18.08 28.32
C ASN A 232 -8.41 -17.17 29.03
N GLU A 233 -9.30 -16.52 28.29
CA GLU A 233 -10.34 -15.67 28.85
C GLU A 233 -11.43 -16.47 29.55
N SER A 234 -11.95 -15.93 30.65
CA SER A 234 -12.95 -16.59 31.53
C SER A 234 -14.24 -17.01 30.81
N TYR A 235 -14.67 -16.26 29.80
CA TYR A 235 -15.84 -16.61 29.02
C TYR A 235 -15.60 -17.84 28.11
N VAL A 236 -14.37 -18.09 27.69
CA VAL A 236 -13.98 -19.28 26.93
C VAL A 236 -13.97 -20.50 27.83
N GLU A 237 -13.47 -20.36 29.06
CA GLU A 237 -13.53 -21.41 30.09
C GLU A 237 -14.97 -21.77 30.43
N THR A 238 -15.83 -20.76 30.64
CA THR A 238 -17.26 -20.95 30.87
C THR A 238 -17.95 -21.70 29.73
N ALA A 239 -17.65 -21.30 28.47
CA ALA A 239 -18.19 -21.99 27.30
C ALA A 239 -17.74 -23.44 27.23
N ARG A 240 -16.47 -23.73 27.61
CA ARG A 240 -15.93 -25.09 27.68
C ARG A 240 -16.61 -25.91 28.77
N ALA A 241 -16.82 -25.33 29.96
CA ALA A 241 -17.52 -25.96 31.08
C ALA A 241 -18.98 -26.32 30.74
N ASN A 242 -19.63 -25.49 29.92
CA ASN A 242 -20.98 -25.73 29.40
C ASN A 242 -21.04 -26.74 28.26
N GLY A 243 -19.96 -27.45 27.94
CA GLY A 243 -19.94 -28.54 26.96
C GLY A 243 -19.93 -28.07 25.50
N VAL A 244 -19.55 -26.81 25.19
CA VAL A 244 -19.39 -26.33 23.83
C VAL A 244 -18.28 -27.12 23.12
N SER A 245 -18.55 -27.67 21.93
CA SER A 245 -17.57 -28.45 21.18
C SER A 245 -16.32 -27.63 20.84
N ARG A 246 -15.16 -28.29 20.80
CA ARG A 246 -13.85 -27.62 20.49
C ARG A 246 -13.91 -26.79 19.19
N ARG A 247 -14.57 -27.30 18.16
CA ARG A 247 -14.71 -26.58 16.87
C ARG A 247 -15.53 -25.30 17.04
N SER A 248 -16.66 -25.36 17.74
CA SER A 248 -17.50 -24.19 18.00
C SER A 248 -16.78 -23.18 18.92
N LEU A 249 -16.05 -23.67 19.92
CA LEU A 249 -15.26 -22.84 20.83
C LEU A 249 -14.24 -22.01 20.05
N VAL A 250 -13.43 -22.66 19.19
CA VAL A 250 -12.41 -21.98 18.39
C VAL A 250 -13.04 -20.99 17.42
N TRP A 251 -14.01 -21.41 16.60
CA TRP A 251 -14.53 -20.57 15.52
C TRP A 251 -15.45 -19.44 16.00
N LYS A 252 -16.28 -19.67 17.05
CA LYS A 252 -17.27 -18.67 17.50
C LYS A 252 -16.77 -17.81 18.67
N HIS A 253 -15.96 -18.36 19.56
CA HIS A 253 -15.57 -17.69 20.79
C HIS A 253 -14.13 -17.17 20.75
N VAL A 254 -13.19 -17.94 20.21
CA VAL A 254 -11.77 -17.53 20.15
C VAL A 254 -11.50 -16.67 18.93
N LEU A 255 -11.70 -17.18 17.72
CA LEU A 255 -11.28 -16.49 16.49
C LEU A 255 -11.97 -15.14 16.31
N ARG A 256 -13.28 -15.06 16.61
CA ARG A 256 -13.99 -13.79 16.45
C ARG A 256 -13.35 -12.64 17.25
N ASN A 257 -12.93 -12.91 18.47
CA ASN A 257 -12.29 -11.90 19.31
C ASN A 257 -10.81 -11.72 19.00
N ALA A 258 -10.11 -12.80 18.68
CA ALA A 258 -8.72 -12.77 18.27
C ALA A 258 -8.50 -12.00 16.92
N MET A 259 -9.54 -11.87 16.07
CA MET A 259 -9.47 -11.07 14.85
C MET A 259 -9.47 -9.56 15.08
N ILE A 260 -9.95 -9.07 16.24
CA ILE A 260 -10.04 -7.63 16.52
C ILE A 260 -8.68 -6.93 16.39
N PRO A 261 -7.59 -7.37 17.03
CA PRO A 261 -6.28 -6.74 16.88
C PRO A 261 -5.63 -6.95 15.50
N LEU A 262 -6.14 -7.85 14.66
CA LEU A 262 -5.63 -8.10 13.31
C LEU A 262 -6.15 -7.09 12.28
N VAL A 263 -7.33 -6.50 12.52
CA VAL A 263 -7.92 -5.53 11.58
C VAL A 263 -7.00 -4.33 11.30
N PRO A 264 -6.48 -3.61 12.32
CA PRO A 264 -5.57 -2.51 12.08
C PRO A 264 -4.29 -2.94 11.36
N THR A 265 -3.81 -4.15 11.66
CA THR A 265 -2.60 -4.66 11.05
C THR A 265 -2.81 -4.92 9.56
N ILE A 266 -3.88 -5.61 9.19
CA ILE A 266 -4.22 -5.90 7.78
C ILE A 266 -4.45 -4.61 6.99
N THR A 267 -5.17 -3.64 7.54
CA THR A 267 -5.45 -2.38 6.84
C THR A 267 -4.20 -1.50 6.72
N ASN A 268 -3.35 -1.48 7.73
CA ASN A 268 -2.06 -0.79 7.66
C ASN A 268 -1.10 -1.44 6.65
N GLU A 269 -1.09 -2.77 6.57
CA GLU A 269 -0.32 -3.50 5.54
C GLU A 269 -0.83 -3.20 4.13
N ALA A 270 -2.14 -3.19 3.92
CA ALA A 270 -2.71 -2.82 2.62
C ALA A 270 -2.28 -1.41 2.19
N PHE A 271 -2.16 -0.47 3.13
CA PHE A 271 -1.59 0.86 2.88
C PHE A 271 -0.09 0.79 2.55
N LEU A 272 0.71 0.08 3.36
CA LEU A 272 2.15 -0.06 3.14
C LEU A 272 2.46 -0.72 1.79
N LEU A 273 1.59 -1.62 1.32
CA LEU A 273 1.74 -2.26 0.01
C LEU A 273 1.55 -1.26 -1.15
N ILE A 274 0.68 -0.27 -0.99
CA ILE A 274 0.48 0.77 -2.01
C ILE A 274 1.65 1.77 -2.03
N GLY A 275 2.16 2.19 -0.85
CA GLY A 275 3.28 3.12 -0.74
C GLY A 275 4.66 2.44 -0.74
N GLY A 276 4.76 1.22 -0.19
CA GLY A 276 6.01 0.45 -0.06
C GLY A 276 6.36 -0.41 -1.26
N SER A 277 5.49 -0.45 -2.28
CA SER A 277 5.73 -1.24 -3.50
C SER A 277 6.77 -0.62 -4.45
N VAL A 278 7.18 0.64 -4.24
CA VAL A 278 8.06 1.41 -5.15
C VAL A 278 9.27 0.60 -5.60
N ILE A 279 10.10 0.12 -4.66
CA ILE A 279 11.32 -0.62 -5.00
C ILE A 279 11.00 -1.97 -5.65
N VAL A 280 9.96 -2.65 -5.17
CA VAL A 280 9.55 -3.95 -5.72
C VAL A 280 9.00 -3.80 -7.13
N GLU A 281 8.19 -2.77 -7.39
CA GLU A 281 7.73 -2.45 -8.74
C GLU A 281 8.90 -2.17 -9.68
N VAL A 282 9.90 -1.41 -9.23
CA VAL A 282 11.11 -1.12 -10.03
C VAL A 282 11.90 -2.40 -10.32
N VAL A 283 12.13 -3.27 -9.32
CA VAL A 283 12.92 -4.51 -9.48
C VAL A 283 12.23 -5.48 -10.44
N PHE A 284 10.91 -5.63 -10.35
CA PHE A 284 10.15 -6.55 -11.22
C PHE A 284 9.67 -5.91 -12.53
N GLY A 285 9.99 -4.64 -12.78
CA GLY A 285 9.57 -3.94 -14.01
C GLY A 285 8.06 -3.74 -14.12
N ILE A 286 7.36 -3.62 -12.98
CA ILE A 286 5.93 -3.35 -12.94
C ILE A 286 5.71 -1.84 -13.01
N ASN A 287 5.16 -1.36 -14.13
CA ASN A 287 4.88 0.06 -14.33
C ASN A 287 3.62 0.48 -13.55
N GLY A 288 3.71 0.55 -12.23
CA GLY A 288 2.67 1.04 -11.33
C GLY A 288 2.94 2.47 -10.84
N ILE A 289 2.16 2.93 -9.84
CA ILE A 289 2.32 4.28 -9.25
C ILE A 289 3.66 4.41 -8.53
N GLY A 290 4.15 3.34 -7.88
CA GLY A 290 5.44 3.35 -7.22
C GLY A 290 6.59 3.50 -8.21
N TRP A 291 6.53 2.79 -9.33
CA TRP A 291 7.48 2.96 -10.43
C TRP A 291 7.42 4.38 -11.02
N LEU A 292 6.21 4.91 -11.26
CA LEU A 292 6.01 6.26 -11.77
C LEU A 292 6.62 7.31 -10.82
N PHE A 293 6.39 7.17 -9.52
CA PHE A 293 6.97 8.05 -8.50
C PHE A 293 8.51 8.01 -8.52
N PHE A 294 9.09 6.81 -8.59
CA PHE A 294 10.54 6.64 -8.65
C PHE A 294 11.14 7.28 -9.89
N GLN A 295 10.53 7.07 -11.06
CA GLN A 295 10.98 7.67 -12.32
C GLN A 295 10.83 9.19 -12.31
N ALA A 296 9.72 9.71 -11.80
CA ALA A 296 9.51 11.14 -11.66
C ALA A 296 10.58 11.78 -10.76
N ALA A 297 10.90 11.15 -9.64
CA ALA A 297 11.93 11.61 -8.72
C ALA A 297 13.33 11.59 -9.34
N LEU A 298 13.69 10.53 -10.07
CA LEU A 298 14.98 10.40 -10.74
C LEU A 298 15.16 11.42 -11.87
N ASN A 299 14.09 11.71 -12.60
CA ASN A 299 14.15 12.63 -13.75
C ASN A 299 13.86 14.10 -13.34
N GLY A 300 13.66 14.40 -12.06
CA GLY A 300 13.42 15.77 -11.59
C GLY A 300 12.05 16.34 -11.92
N ASP A 301 11.06 15.48 -12.22
CA ASP A 301 9.65 15.90 -12.44
C ASP A 301 8.98 16.21 -11.09
N LEU A 302 9.38 17.34 -10.48
CA LEU A 302 8.92 17.71 -9.15
C LEU A 302 7.40 17.97 -9.08
N PRO A 303 6.74 18.57 -10.08
CA PRO A 303 5.27 18.68 -10.08
C PRO A 303 4.59 17.32 -9.98
N LEU A 304 5.02 16.34 -10.78
CA LEU A 304 4.49 14.98 -10.74
C LEU A 304 4.79 14.29 -9.39
N VAL A 305 6.02 14.42 -8.87
CA VAL A 305 6.39 13.89 -7.53
C VAL A 305 5.47 14.45 -6.45
N THR A 306 5.24 15.76 -6.47
CA THR A 306 4.41 16.48 -5.50
C THR A 306 2.97 15.97 -5.54
N ALA A 307 2.40 15.84 -6.73
CA ALA A 307 1.06 15.31 -6.94
C ALA A 307 0.93 13.86 -6.44
N LEU A 308 1.91 13.00 -6.74
CA LEU A 308 1.93 11.60 -6.28
C LEU A 308 2.07 11.48 -4.77
N VAL A 309 2.87 12.34 -4.11
CA VAL A 309 2.94 12.39 -2.64
C VAL A 309 1.56 12.72 -2.04
N PHE A 310 0.85 13.69 -2.61
CA PHE A 310 -0.51 14.01 -2.17
C PHE A 310 -1.47 12.82 -2.37
N VAL A 311 -1.40 12.14 -3.50
CA VAL A 311 -2.19 10.91 -3.75
C VAL A 311 -1.90 9.85 -2.68
N PHE A 312 -0.64 9.64 -2.30
CA PHE A 312 -0.29 8.72 -1.21
C PHE A 312 -0.93 9.14 0.12
N ILE A 313 -0.94 10.44 0.43
CA ILE A 313 -1.60 10.95 1.64
C ILE A 313 -3.11 10.68 1.59
N VAL A 314 -3.77 10.90 0.46
CA VAL A 314 -5.19 10.59 0.27
C VAL A 314 -5.45 9.10 0.47
N VAL A 315 -4.60 8.22 -0.08
CA VAL A 315 -4.71 6.77 0.11
C VAL A 315 -4.57 6.38 1.59
N VAL A 316 -3.62 6.97 2.33
CA VAL A 316 -3.51 6.76 3.80
C VAL A 316 -4.82 7.08 4.50
N VAL A 317 -5.38 8.24 4.21
CA VAL A 317 -6.63 8.71 4.83
C VAL A 317 -7.78 7.76 4.49
N LEU A 318 -7.92 7.36 3.23
CA LEU A 318 -8.94 6.41 2.80
C LEU A 318 -8.80 5.06 3.51
N MET A 319 -7.58 4.53 3.64
CA MET A 319 -7.34 3.26 4.34
C MET A 319 -7.63 3.36 5.83
N ASN A 320 -7.37 4.49 6.48
CA ASN A 320 -7.76 4.72 7.87
C ASN A 320 -9.29 4.74 8.03
N ILE A 321 -10.02 5.33 7.08
CA ILE A 321 -11.49 5.31 7.08
C ILE A 321 -12.01 3.87 6.89
N VAL A 322 -11.43 3.11 5.96
CA VAL A 322 -11.77 1.69 5.76
C VAL A 322 -11.50 0.88 7.02
N GLN A 323 -10.38 1.10 7.70
CA GLN A 323 -10.05 0.47 8.98
C GLN A 323 -11.12 0.75 10.05
N ASP A 324 -11.52 2.01 10.19
CA ASP A 324 -12.56 2.39 11.14
C ASP A 324 -13.92 1.74 10.84
N LEU A 325 -14.28 1.61 9.57
CA LEU A 325 -15.47 0.88 9.13
C LEU A 325 -15.40 -0.61 9.48
N LEU A 326 -14.26 -1.25 9.24
CA LEU A 326 -14.04 -2.66 9.58
C LEU A 326 -14.14 -2.89 11.09
N TYR A 327 -13.61 -1.98 11.92
CA TYR A 327 -13.77 -2.06 13.37
C TYR A 327 -15.23 -2.08 13.79
N VAL A 328 -16.05 -1.16 13.26
CA VAL A 328 -17.49 -1.09 13.58
C VAL A 328 -18.26 -2.33 13.12
N LEU A 329 -17.81 -2.98 12.04
CA LEU A 329 -18.41 -4.22 11.53
C LEU A 329 -18.08 -5.43 12.41
N ILE A 330 -16.83 -5.52 12.90
CA ILE A 330 -16.34 -6.67 13.68
C ILE A 330 -16.76 -6.54 15.15
N ASP A 331 -16.63 -5.35 15.75
CA ASP A 331 -17.06 -5.08 17.11
C ASP A 331 -18.06 -3.90 17.16
N PRO A 332 -19.37 -4.20 17.22
CA PRO A 332 -20.41 -3.16 17.34
C PRO A 332 -20.30 -2.31 18.61
N ARG A 333 -19.51 -2.73 19.62
CA ARG A 333 -19.35 -2.01 20.90
C ARG A 333 -18.48 -0.76 20.76
N VAL A 334 -17.57 -0.74 19.81
CA VAL A 334 -16.65 0.39 19.53
C VAL A 334 -17.41 1.71 19.24
N GLY A 335 -18.68 1.66 18.81
CA GLY A 335 -19.52 2.84 18.61
C GLY A 335 -20.22 3.37 19.87
N TYR A 336 -20.16 2.67 21.02
CA TYR A 336 -20.93 3.00 22.24
C TYR A 336 -20.11 3.61 23.39
N GLU A 337 -18.77 3.57 23.35
CA GLU A 337 -17.91 4.04 24.45
C GLU A 337 -17.79 5.57 24.60
N GLY A 338 -18.72 6.34 24.06
CA GLY A 338 -18.81 7.80 24.23
C GLY A 338 -19.72 8.29 25.35
N LYS A 339 -20.20 7.41 26.26
CA LYS A 339 -21.04 7.80 27.41
C LYS A 339 -20.47 7.22 28.69
N GLY A 340 -19.40 7.81 29.20
CA GLY A 340 -18.90 7.45 30.53
C GLY A 340 -17.46 7.89 30.76
N ALA A 341 -17.23 9.19 30.79
CA ALA A 341 -16.15 9.85 31.53
C ALA A 341 -16.60 11.29 31.85
#